data_8151695aa6d6f4685b6623b9845dd0f8
#
_entry.id   8151695aa6d6f4685b6623b9845dd0f8
#
_cell.length_a   1.000
_cell.length_b   1.000
_cell.length_c   1.000
_cell.angle_alpha   90.00
_cell.angle_beta   90.00
_cell.angle_gamma   90.00
#
_symmetry.space_group_name_H-M   'P 1'
#
loop_
_entity.id
_entity.type
_entity.pdbx_description
1 polymer ?
#
loop_
_entity_poly.entity_id
_entity_poly.type
_entity_poly.pdbx_seq_one_letter_code
_entity_poly.pdbx_strand_id
1 'polypeptide(L)'
;MKVGELLNTSDWFELERIYPAVAANVQTPMLKQMAEALLASNFNRPVEFREKLQKLIAEHRAELGFENVCNMTVIGAMVEGYEGNYAVAADMVKAIAEAVKAATGSLEGTGLSELLAYYEAVREYPAPVLEKPAEEIKIALTEKSYLLGIPVVVNGKTYDFILDTGASFTMISQDLANDMGVKIIGDPVFVGGGESTGGYGQRAFIENMNVGPVSFKNVIAFVSENPTDDDPLKVDAVLGMDFIERGGELQIDLAAMTLTIPAQPTVMPASGRNIILERNIPVVETTAANGNRYTFILDTGASGANLSDLWFAKNAEVAAALPVETQNVWGHGGAVQLEIVKIPEYKLTIGTASAEFKDLPATVPANGTVSSSRDGRLGMGLLKQFSKVIFNFEDMFVAFE
;
A
#
# COMPACT_ATOMS: atom_id res chain seq x y z
N MET A 1 1.61 29.56 4.82
CA MET A 1 0.82 29.33 3.59
C MET A 1 1.22 28.01 2.90
N LYS A 2 2.45 27.85 2.47
CA LYS A 2 2.89 26.66 1.69
C LYS A 2 2.67 25.31 2.39
N VAL A 3 2.93 25.18 3.71
CA VAL A 3 2.72 23.92 4.46
C VAL A 3 1.24 23.52 4.47
N GLY A 4 0.31 24.45 4.73
CA GLY A 4 -1.12 24.15 4.70
C GLY A 4 -1.64 23.77 3.32
N GLU A 5 -1.11 24.37 2.26
CA GLU A 5 -1.41 24.01 0.88
C GLU A 5 -0.98 22.59 0.55
N LEU A 6 0.26 22.22 0.91
CA LEU A 6 0.79 20.87 0.68
C LEU A 6 0.05 19.79 1.48
N LEU A 7 -0.37 20.11 2.71
CA LEU A 7 -1.25 19.22 3.49
C LEU A 7 -2.62 19.03 2.81
N ASN A 8 -3.22 20.09 2.29
CA ASN A 8 -4.51 20.02 1.60
C ASN A 8 -4.45 19.26 0.28
N THR A 9 -3.31 19.30 -0.41
CA THR A 9 -3.09 18.60 -1.68
C THR A 9 -2.45 17.22 -1.49
N SER A 10 -2.14 16.83 -0.24
CA SER A 10 -1.45 15.57 0.09
C SER A 10 -0.13 15.38 -0.67
N ASP A 11 0.58 16.49 -0.94
CA ASP A 11 1.91 16.44 -1.58
C ASP A 11 2.99 16.19 -0.52
N TRP A 12 3.04 14.94 -0.07
CA TRP A 12 3.92 14.51 1.02
C TRP A 12 5.41 14.59 0.64
N PHE A 13 5.75 14.34 -0.62
CA PHE A 13 7.13 14.41 -1.10
C PHE A 13 7.65 15.85 -1.10
N GLU A 14 6.88 16.81 -1.60
CA GLU A 14 7.29 18.21 -1.53
C GLU A 14 7.30 18.71 -0.10
N LEU A 15 6.33 18.29 0.71
CA LEU A 15 6.30 18.66 2.12
C LEU A 15 7.56 18.17 2.85
N GLU A 16 7.96 16.90 2.70
CA GLU A 16 9.19 16.35 3.30
C GLU A 16 10.43 17.12 2.85
N ARG A 17 10.55 17.46 1.57
CA ARG A 17 11.70 18.21 1.03
C ARG A 17 11.84 19.60 1.61
N ILE A 18 10.74 20.33 1.75
CA ILE A 18 10.83 21.73 2.21
C ILE A 18 10.73 21.87 3.72
N TYR A 19 10.12 20.89 4.42
CA TYR A 19 9.77 21.02 5.83
C TYR A 19 10.94 21.38 6.72
N PRO A 20 12.16 20.78 6.60
CA PRO A 20 13.30 21.14 7.42
C PRO A 20 13.67 22.64 7.36
N ALA A 21 13.48 23.27 6.20
CA ALA A 21 13.80 24.69 6.00
C ALA A 21 12.70 25.65 6.48
N VAL A 22 11.42 25.18 6.52
CA VAL A 22 10.27 26.05 6.79
C VAL A 22 9.63 25.81 8.15
N ALA A 23 9.91 24.69 8.83
CA ALA A 23 9.27 24.29 10.08
C ALA A 23 9.33 25.34 11.19
N ALA A 24 10.46 26.07 11.30
CA ALA A 24 10.62 27.15 12.27
C ALA A 24 9.72 28.37 11.98
N ASN A 25 9.27 28.52 10.74
CA ASN A 25 8.47 29.65 10.30
C ASN A 25 6.96 29.36 10.29
N VAL A 26 6.53 28.12 10.61
CA VAL A 26 5.12 27.76 10.73
C VAL A 26 4.57 28.38 12.00
N GLN A 27 3.75 29.42 11.85
CA GLN A 27 3.24 30.23 12.98
C GLN A 27 2.09 29.53 13.74
N THR A 28 1.39 28.60 13.09
CA THR A 28 0.25 27.89 13.68
C THR A 28 0.72 26.57 14.28
N PRO A 29 0.78 26.42 15.64
CA PRO A 29 1.27 25.21 16.28
C PRO A 29 0.52 23.93 15.86
N MET A 30 -0.81 24.00 15.74
CA MET A 30 -1.65 22.91 15.25
C MET A 30 -1.20 22.44 13.86
N LEU A 31 -1.02 23.36 12.91
CA LEU A 31 -0.59 23.04 11.54
C LEU A 31 0.80 22.41 11.52
N LYS A 32 1.71 22.89 12.38
CA LYS A 32 3.05 22.31 12.53
C LYS A 32 2.99 20.86 13.02
N GLN A 33 2.24 20.61 14.10
CA GLN A 33 2.11 19.27 14.68
C GLN A 33 1.39 18.31 13.71
N MET A 34 0.39 18.80 12.97
CA MET A 34 -0.32 18.02 11.95
C MET A 34 0.63 17.61 10.81
N ALA A 35 1.46 18.54 10.31
CA ALA A 35 2.46 18.25 9.29
C ALA A 35 3.47 17.20 9.77
N GLU A 36 4.00 17.36 10.99
CA GLU A 36 4.95 16.42 11.58
C GLU A 36 4.34 15.02 11.76
N ALA A 37 3.08 14.93 12.23
CA ALA A 37 2.39 13.65 12.37
C ALA A 37 2.18 12.96 11.01
N LEU A 38 1.64 13.68 10.01
CA LEU A 38 1.37 13.09 8.70
C LEU A 38 2.65 12.72 7.93
N LEU A 39 3.72 13.50 8.05
CA LEU A 39 5.03 13.09 7.52
C LEU A 39 5.54 11.83 8.21
N ALA A 40 5.42 11.73 9.53
CA ALA A 40 5.84 10.53 10.25
C ALA A 40 5.04 9.29 9.82
N SER A 41 3.73 9.43 9.60
CA SER A 41 2.87 8.34 9.10
C SER A 41 3.27 7.90 7.70
N ASN A 42 3.38 8.83 6.75
CA ASN A 42 3.64 8.51 5.35
C ASN A 42 5.07 7.99 5.10
N PHE A 43 6.04 8.43 5.91
CA PHE A 43 7.44 8.00 5.80
C PHE A 43 7.82 6.92 6.81
N ASN A 44 6.88 6.05 7.16
CA ASN A 44 7.07 4.84 7.96
C ASN A 44 7.81 5.06 9.29
N ARG A 45 7.39 6.06 10.06
CA ARG A 45 7.92 6.38 11.40
C ARG A 45 6.84 6.22 12.46
N PRO A 46 6.36 4.99 12.74
CA PRO A 46 5.15 4.76 13.56
C PRO A 46 5.29 5.26 15.00
N VAL A 47 6.48 5.15 15.59
CA VAL A 47 6.75 5.65 16.96
C VAL A 47 6.61 7.16 17.02
N GLU A 48 7.26 7.88 16.10
CA GLU A 48 7.16 9.34 16.01
C GLU A 48 5.72 9.78 15.70
N PHE A 49 5.05 9.11 14.78
CA PHE A 49 3.65 9.40 14.46
C PHE A 49 2.75 9.30 15.68
N ARG A 50 2.87 8.24 16.47
CA ARG A 50 2.08 8.01 17.69
C ARG A 50 2.24 9.16 18.68
N GLU A 51 3.48 9.58 18.96
CA GLU A 51 3.78 10.69 19.85
C GLU A 51 3.19 12.01 19.34
N LYS A 52 3.37 12.30 18.04
CA LYS A 52 2.86 13.52 17.41
C LYS A 52 1.33 13.55 17.36
N LEU A 53 0.68 12.43 17.04
CA LEU A 53 -0.78 12.31 17.02
C LEU A 53 -1.37 12.54 18.41
N GLN A 54 -0.81 11.89 19.43
CA GLN A 54 -1.27 12.06 20.81
C GLN A 54 -1.19 13.53 21.25
N LYS A 55 -0.07 14.19 20.97
CA LYS A 55 0.13 15.59 21.29
C LYS A 55 -0.82 16.50 20.52
N LEU A 56 -0.97 16.29 19.21
CA LEU A 56 -1.85 17.06 18.33
C LEU A 56 -3.31 17.04 18.84
N ILE A 57 -3.82 15.84 19.17
CA ILE A 57 -5.20 15.70 19.65
C ILE A 57 -5.35 16.29 21.07
N ALA A 58 -4.36 16.13 21.95
CA ALA A 58 -4.43 16.65 23.32
C ALA A 58 -4.43 18.19 23.35
N GLU A 59 -3.59 18.82 22.53
CA GLU A 59 -3.38 20.28 22.58
C GLU A 59 -4.31 21.07 21.62
N HIS A 60 -4.74 20.47 20.48
CA HIS A 60 -5.37 21.19 19.39
C HIS A 60 -6.70 20.59 18.90
N ARG A 61 -7.36 19.73 19.70
CA ARG A 61 -8.61 19.07 19.33
C ARG A 61 -9.69 20.04 18.83
N ALA A 62 -9.84 21.19 19.50
CA ALA A 62 -10.85 22.18 19.13
C ALA A 62 -10.52 22.92 17.82
N GLU A 63 -9.23 23.20 17.58
CA GLU A 63 -8.76 23.86 16.36
C GLU A 63 -8.81 22.92 15.14
N LEU A 64 -8.55 21.63 15.33
CA LEU A 64 -8.66 20.59 14.28
C LEU A 64 -10.10 20.45 13.78
N GLY A 65 -11.07 20.60 14.66
CA GLY A 65 -12.46 20.31 14.37
C GLY A 65 -12.75 18.80 14.32
N PHE A 66 -14.03 18.46 14.30
CA PHE A 66 -14.50 17.09 14.45
C PHE A 66 -13.98 16.17 13.35
N GLU A 67 -14.08 16.59 12.09
CA GLU A 67 -13.70 15.78 10.93
C GLU A 67 -12.21 15.43 10.92
N ASN A 68 -11.32 16.42 11.12
CA ASN A 68 -9.88 16.14 11.16
C ASN A 68 -9.48 15.26 12.35
N VAL A 69 -10.12 15.43 13.52
CA VAL A 69 -9.89 14.54 14.66
C VAL A 69 -10.27 13.11 14.30
N CYS A 70 -11.42 12.88 13.66
CA CYS A 70 -11.82 11.56 13.21
C CYS A 70 -10.82 10.98 12.22
N ASN A 71 -10.46 11.72 11.16
CA ASN A 71 -9.53 11.27 10.13
C ASN A 71 -8.15 10.93 10.72
N MET A 72 -7.58 11.81 11.53
CA MET A 72 -6.28 11.57 12.18
C MET A 72 -6.31 10.36 13.11
N THR A 73 -7.43 10.14 13.82
CA THR A 73 -7.55 8.99 14.72
C THR A 73 -7.76 7.68 13.94
N VAL A 74 -8.45 7.70 12.78
CA VAL A 74 -8.54 6.54 11.89
C VAL A 74 -7.15 6.17 11.34
N ILE A 75 -6.36 7.16 10.90
CA ILE A 75 -4.96 6.92 10.48
C ILE A 75 -4.18 6.29 11.65
N GLY A 76 -4.36 6.82 12.87
CA GLY A 76 -3.75 6.26 14.08
C GLY A 76 -4.13 4.81 14.33
N ALA A 77 -5.41 4.49 14.24
CA ALA A 77 -5.89 3.11 14.41
C ALA A 77 -5.31 2.16 13.34
N MET A 78 -5.16 2.64 12.10
CA MET A 78 -4.54 1.83 11.05
C MET A 78 -3.05 1.59 11.33
N VAL A 79 -2.29 2.59 11.75
CA VAL A 79 -0.88 2.44 12.14
C VAL A 79 -0.75 1.46 13.31
N GLU A 80 -1.59 1.57 14.36
CA GLU A 80 -1.60 0.61 15.47
C GLU A 80 -1.95 -0.81 15.01
N GLY A 81 -2.88 -0.93 14.06
CA GLY A 81 -3.25 -2.22 13.47
C GLY A 81 -2.11 -2.87 12.69
N TYR A 82 -1.36 -2.11 11.89
CA TYR A 82 -0.18 -2.63 11.16
C TYR A 82 0.95 -3.04 12.12
N GLU A 83 1.12 -2.32 13.22
CA GLU A 83 2.06 -2.69 14.29
C GLU A 83 1.61 -3.93 15.11
N GLY A 84 0.34 -4.35 14.97
CA GLY A 84 -0.24 -5.46 15.72
C GLY A 84 -0.81 -5.07 17.08
N ASN A 85 -0.95 -3.78 17.37
CA ASN A 85 -1.59 -3.25 18.58
C ASN A 85 -3.12 -3.24 18.42
N TYR A 86 -3.69 -4.40 18.09
CA TYR A 86 -5.09 -4.54 17.68
C TYR A 86 -6.10 -4.03 18.70
N ALA A 87 -5.83 -4.24 19.99
CA ALA A 87 -6.70 -3.74 21.06
C ALA A 87 -6.76 -2.20 21.08
N VAL A 88 -5.61 -1.55 20.88
CA VAL A 88 -5.53 -0.07 20.80
C VAL A 88 -6.26 0.42 19.56
N ALA A 89 -6.04 -0.22 18.41
CA ALA A 89 -6.74 0.11 17.17
C ALA A 89 -8.26 -0.03 17.32
N ALA A 90 -8.74 -1.12 17.92
CA ALA A 90 -10.17 -1.34 18.21
C ALA A 90 -10.76 -0.22 19.10
N ASP A 91 -10.07 0.14 20.19
CA ASP A 91 -10.53 1.19 21.09
C ASP A 91 -10.59 2.56 20.39
N MET A 92 -9.61 2.88 19.57
CA MET A 92 -9.58 4.11 18.76
C MET A 92 -10.76 4.17 17.79
N VAL A 93 -10.98 3.10 17.00
CA VAL A 93 -12.09 3.05 16.03
C VAL A 93 -13.44 3.09 16.73
N LYS A 94 -13.61 2.38 17.87
CA LYS A 94 -14.82 2.39 18.67
C LYS A 94 -15.17 3.80 19.16
N ALA A 95 -14.19 4.51 19.70
CA ALA A 95 -14.40 5.88 20.17
C ALA A 95 -14.86 6.83 19.05
N ILE A 96 -14.30 6.68 17.84
CA ILE A 96 -14.73 7.48 16.69
C ILE A 96 -16.12 7.06 16.21
N ALA A 97 -16.38 5.76 16.11
CA ALA A 97 -17.69 5.27 15.68
C ALA A 97 -18.81 5.79 16.60
N GLU A 98 -18.59 5.77 17.92
CA GLU A 98 -19.52 6.33 18.90
C GLU A 98 -19.70 7.84 18.70
N ALA A 99 -18.63 8.60 18.48
CA ALA A 99 -18.67 10.05 18.25
C ALA A 99 -19.37 10.41 16.94
N VAL A 100 -19.07 9.71 15.84
CA VAL A 100 -19.72 9.92 14.53
C VAL A 100 -21.21 9.58 14.64
N LYS A 101 -21.58 8.45 15.24
CA LYS A 101 -22.98 8.07 15.44
C LYS A 101 -23.74 9.08 16.30
N ALA A 102 -23.11 9.63 17.33
CA ALA A 102 -23.72 10.68 18.16
C ALA A 102 -23.93 12.00 17.38
N ALA A 103 -23.02 12.35 16.46
CA ALA A 103 -23.08 13.57 15.67
C ALA A 103 -24.02 13.47 14.45
N THR A 104 -24.09 12.32 13.80
CA THR A 104 -24.79 12.13 12.51
C THR A 104 -26.02 11.22 12.59
N GLY A 105 -26.15 10.45 13.66
CA GLY A 105 -27.21 9.44 13.84
C GLY A 105 -26.92 8.08 13.15
N SER A 106 -25.90 7.98 12.29
CA SER A 106 -25.60 6.77 11.52
C SER A 106 -24.10 6.58 11.33
N LEU A 107 -23.70 5.34 11.04
CA LEU A 107 -22.34 4.97 10.56
C LEU A 107 -22.36 4.52 9.09
N GLU A 108 -23.52 4.56 8.44
CA GLU A 108 -23.67 4.11 7.06
C GLU A 108 -22.76 4.91 6.11
N GLY A 109 -22.06 4.22 5.22
CA GLY A 109 -21.12 4.80 4.26
C GLY A 109 -19.79 5.29 4.83
N THR A 110 -19.54 5.14 6.14
CA THR A 110 -18.27 5.59 6.76
C THR A 110 -17.17 4.53 6.76
N GLY A 111 -17.49 3.24 6.59
CA GLY A 111 -16.56 2.13 6.74
C GLY A 111 -16.10 1.84 8.19
N LEU A 112 -16.59 2.63 9.16
CA LEU A 112 -16.17 2.49 10.57
C LEU A 112 -16.71 1.23 11.22
N SER A 113 -17.90 0.76 10.82
CA SER A 113 -18.49 -0.48 11.32
C SER A 113 -17.65 -1.69 10.93
N GLU A 114 -17.21 -1.74 9.68
CA GLU A 114 -16.37 -2.79 9.11
C GLU A 114 -14.97 -2.77 9.75
N LEU A 115 -14.39 -1.58 9.89
CA LEU A 115 -13.09 -1.41 10.51
C LEU A 115 -13.11 -1.80 11.99
N LEU A 116 -14.17 -1.45 12.73
CA LEU A 116 -14.37 -1.85 14.12
C LEU A 116 -14.52 -3.37 14.23
N ALA A 117 -15.36 -3.96 13.41
CA ALA A 117 -15.55 -5.42 13.38
C ALA A 117 -14.23 -6.15 13.06
N TYR A 118 -13.41 -5.58 12.17
CA TYR A 118 -12.08 -6.09 11.89
C TYR A 118 -11.21 -6.13 13.14
N TYR A 119 -11.01 -5.00 13.81
CA TYR A 119 -10.09 -4.94 14.95
C TYR A 119 -10.62 -5.65 16.18
N GLU A 120 -11.93 -5.64 16.43
CA GLU A 120 -12.52 -6.42 17.55
C GLU A 120 -12.34 -7.93 17.34
N ALA A 121 -12.43 -8.44 16.11
CA ALA A 121 -12.23 -9.86 15.85
C ALA A 121 -10.79 -10.32 16.08
N VAL A 122 -9.81 -9.43 15.93
CA VAL A 122 -8.38 -9.75 16.13
C VAL A 122 -7.80 -9.19 17.43
N ARG A 123 -8.62 -8.56 18.25
CA ARG A 123 -8.23 -7.79 19.46
C ARG A 123 -7.25 -8.51 20.38
N GLU A 124 -7.50 -9.81 20.63
CA GLU A 124 -6.73 -10.62 21.58
C GLU A 124 -5.59 -11.41 20.91
N TYR A 125 -5.41 -11.25 19.59
CA TYR A 125 -4.33 -11.95 18.89
C TYR A 125 -3.00 -11.22 19.11
N PRO A 126 -1.89 -11.98 19.23
CA PRO A 126 -0.57 -11.39 19.39
C PRO A 126 -0.12 -10.64 18.12
N ALA A 127 0.71 -9.62 18.31
CA ALA A 127 1.30 -8.87 17.22
C ALA A 127 2.13 -9.77 16.27
N PRO A 128 2.13 -9.48 14.96
CA PRO A 128 2.98 -10.19 14.03
C PRO A 128 4.46 -9.92 14.31
N VAL A 129 5.28 -10.97 14.21
CA VAL A 129 6.72 -10.90 14.48
C VAL A 129 7.48 -11.52 13.32
N LEU A 130 8.43 -10.78 12.77
CA LEU A 130 9.35 -11.28 11.76
C LEU A 130 10.72 -11.53 12.39
N GLU A 131 11.14 -12.78 12.40
CA GLU A 131 12.46 -13.21 12.88
C GLU A 131 13.32 -13.61 11.69
N LYS A 132 14.50 -13.00 11.56
CA LYS A 132 15.42 -13.26 10.46
C LYS A 132 16.87 -13.42 10.97
N PRO A 133 17.68 -14.24 10.32
CA PRO A 133 19.13 -14.28 10.53
C PRO A 133 19.75 -12.88 10.36
N ALA A 134 20.90 -12.66 11.03
CA ALA A 134 21.66 -11.42 10.88
C ALA A 134 22.46 -11.36 9.58
N GLU A 135 22.71 -12.52 8.95
CA GLU A 135 23.43 -12.63 7.69
C GLU A 135 22.52 -12.29 6.50
N GLU A 136 23.13 -12.05 5.35
CA GLU A 136 22.42 -11.90 4.09
C GLU A 136 21.58 -13.14 3.78
N ILE A 137 20.33 -12.92 3.42
CA ILE A 137 19.37 -13.96 3.07
C ILE A 137 19.09 -13.89 1.59
N LYS A 138 19.16 -15.04 0.91
CA LYS A 138 18.76 -15.19 -0.49
C LYS A 138 17.68 -16.25 -0.63
N ILE A 139 16.58 -15.88 -1.29
CA ILE A 139 15.43 -16.75 -1.52
C ILE A 139 15.20 -16.80 -3.03
N ALA A 140 15.14 -18.01 -3.58
CA ALA A 140 14.83 -18.19 -5.00
C ALA A 140 13.38 -17.79 -5.25
N LEU A 141 13.17 -17.00 -6.30
CA LEU A 141 11.84 -16.64 -6.82
C LEU A 141 11.47 -17.57 -7.98
N THR A 142 10.18 -17.68 -8.22
CA THR A 142 9.61 -18.37 -9.38
C THR A 142 8.85 -17.35 -10.24
N GLU A 143 8.56 -17.69 -11.49
CA GLU A 143 7.62 -16.92 -12.28
C GLU A 143 6.27 -17.63 -12.32
N LYS A 144 5.21 -16.93 -11.89
CA LYS A 144 3.82 -17.43 -11.90
C LYS A 144 2.93 -16.39 -12.57
N SER A 145 2.39 -16.70 -13.73
CA SER A 145 1.48 -15.81 -14.47
C SER A 145 2.04 -14.39 -14.67
N TYR A 146 3.32 -14.28 -15.02
CA TYR A 146 4.07 -13.01 -15.20
C TYR A 146 4.39 -12.25 -13.90
N LEU A 147 4.04 -12.78 -12.74
CA LEU A 147 4.30 -12.25 -11.41
C LEU A 147 5.44 -13.00 -10.72
N LEU A 148 5.91 -12.47 -9.59
CA LEU A 148 6.98 -13.06 -8.80
C LEU A 148 6.41 -14.01 -7.75
N GLY A 149 6.64 -15.30 -7.94
CA GLY A 149 6.32 -16.33 -6.98
C GLY A 149 7.41 -16.48 -5.92
N ILE A 150 7.03 -16.77 -4.69
CA ILE A 150 7.94 -17.01 -3.57
C ILE A 150 7.46 -18.22 -2.75
N PRO A 151 8.34 -19.20 -2.46
CA PRO A 151 7.97 -20.37 -1.67
C PRO A 151 7.80 -20.01 -0.20
N VAL A 152 6.64 -20.34 0.35
CA VAL A 152 6.27 -20.14 1.75
C VAL A 152 5.91 -21.48 2.38
N VAL A 153 6.45 -21.78 3.55
CA VAL A 153 6.15 -23.02 4.29
C VAL A 153 5.19 -22.72 5.44
N VAL A 154 4.02 -23.36 5.42
CA VAL A 154 3.04 -23.32 6.50
C VAL A 154 2.73 -24.75 6.94
N ASN A 155 2.80 -25.03 8.22
CA ASN A 155 2.55 -26.37 8.79
C ASN A 155 3.33 -27.50 8.11
N GLY A 156 4.58 -27.22 7.69
CA GLY A 156 5.48 -28.20 7.05
C GLY A 156 5.22 -28.47 5.56
N LYS A 157 4.25 -27.79 4.95
CA LYS A 157 3.96 -27.88 3.51
C LYS A 157 4.33 -26.58 2.81
N THR A 158 4.93 -26.69 1.62
CA THR A 158 5.35 -25.53 0.82
C THR A 158 4.21 -25.11 -0.12
N TYR A 159 3.97 -23.82 -0.18
CA TYR A 159 3.02 -23.15 -1.05
C TYR A 159 3.71 -22.03 -1.84
N ASP A 160 3.23 -21.74 -3.04
CA ASP A 160 3.78 -20.69 -3.90
C ASP A 160 2.93 -19.43 -3.79
N PHE A 161 3.44 -18.43 -3.10
CA PHE A 161 2.78 -17.13 -2.91
C PHE A 161 3.26 -16.14 -3.96
N ILE A 162 2.41 -15.20 -4.36
CA ILE A 162 2.85 -14.03 -5.12
C ILE A 162 3.41 -12.99 -4.15
N LEU A 163 4.60 -12.46 -4.43
CA LEU A 163 5.20 -11.33 -3.71
C LEU A 163 4.55 -10.03 -4.22
N ASP A 164 3.72 -9.40 -3.39
CA ASP A 164 2.81 -8.35 -3.82
C ASP A 164 2.88 -7.11 -2.93
N THR A 165 3.56 -6.07 -3.42
CA THR A 165 3.59 -4.76 -2.75
C THR A 165 2.28 -3.97 -2.88
N GLY A 166 1.37 -4.38 -3.77
CA GLY A 166 0.04 -3.80 -3.92
C GLY A 166 -0.99 -4.31 -2.91
N ALA A 167 -0.65 -5.35 -2.13
CA ALA A 167 -1.49 -5.89 -1.07
C ALA A 167 -1.01 -5.42 0.31
N SER A 168 -1.88 -4.76 1.09
CA SER A 168 -1.52 -4.25 2.43
C SER A 168 -1.18 -5.36 3.43
N PHE A 169 -1.69 -6.56 3.21
CA PHE A 169 -1.51 -7.74 4.07
C PHE A 169 -1.58 -9.03 3.25
N THR A 170 -1.03 -10.08 3.84
CA THR A 170 -1.04 -11.44 3.29
C THR A 170 -2.46 -11.93 3.03
N MET A 171 -2.69 -12.56 1.86
CA MET A 171 -3.97 -13.11 1.45
C MET A 171 -3.82 -14.56 1.02
N ILE A 172 -4.85 -15.39 1.29
CA ILE A 172 -4.96 -16.78 0.84
C ILE A 172 -6.39 -17.06 0.39
N SER A 173 -6.57 -18.00 -0.55
CA SER A 173 -7.89 -18.46 -0.94
C SER A 173 -8.52 -19.34 0.15
N GLN A 174 -9.85 -19.52 0.10
CA GLN A 174 -10.56 -20.38 1.05
C GLN A 174 -10.07 -21.84 0.99
N ASP A 175 -9.83 -22.36 -0.22
CA ASP A 175 -9.32 -23.73 -0.38
C ASP A 175 -7.92 -23.87 0.20
N LEU A 176 -7.08 -22.85 0.00
CA LEU A 176 -5.73 -22.86 0.55
C LEU A 176 -5.75 -22.75 2.09
N ALA A 177 -6.64 -21.95 2.66
CA ALA A 177 -6.84 -21.86 4.11
C ALA A 177 -7.25 -23.21 4.71
N ASN A 178 -8.14 -23.95 4.03
CA ASN A 178 -8.56 -25.30 4.44
C ASN A 178 -7.38 -26.30 4.34
N ASP A 179 -6.62 -26.28 3.24
CA ASP A 179 -5.48 -27.16 3.02
C ASP A 179 -4.33 -26.89 4.00
N MET A 180 -4.11 -25.64 4.37
CA MET A 180 -3.16 -25.24 5.41
C MET A 180 -3.63 -25.60 6.83
N GLY A 181 -4.93 -25.82 7.04
CA GLY A 181 -5.52 -26.09 8.34
C GLY A 181 -5.42 -24.89 9.29
N VAL A 182 -5.49 -23.68 8.77
CA VAL A 182 -5.39 -22.46 9.58
C VAL A 182 -6.71 -22.08 10.26
N LYS A 183 -6.63 -21.35 11.37
CA LYS A 183 -7.78 -20.96 12.15
C LYS A 183 -8.48 -19.75 11.53
N ILE A 184 -9.73 -19.92 11.10
CA ILE A 184 -10.58 -18.82 10.63
C ILE A 184 -11.06 -17.96 11.81
N ILE A 185 -11.10 -16.63 11.61
CA ILE A 185 -11.44 -15.63 12.63
C ILE A 185 -12.58 -14.75 12.15
N GLY A 186 -13.59 -14.59 13.01
CA GLY A 186 -14.69 -13.62 12.84
C GLY A 186 -15.58 -13.87 11.64
N ASP A 187 -16.46 -12.91 11.39
CA ASP A 187 -17.37 -12.90 10.26
C ASP A 187 -16.69 -12.35 8.99
N PRO A 188 -17.24 -12.64 7.79
CA PRO A 188 -16.75 -12.04 6.55
C PRO A 188 -16.79 -10.50 6.59
N VAL A 189 -15.75 -9.86 6.06
CA VAL A 189 -15.65 -8.40 5.91
C VAL A 189 -15.39 -8.06 4.45
N PHE A 190 -15.81 -6.88 4.04
CA PHE A 190 -15.49 -6.36 2.71
C PHE A 190 -14.06 -5.81 2.67
N VAL A 191 -13.32 -6.18 1.64
CA VAL A 191 -11.98 -5.63 1.33
C VAL A 191 -12.01 -5.06 -0.08
N GLY A 192 -11.59 -3.79 -0.19
CA GLY A 192 -11.51 -3.12 -1.48
C GLY A 192 -10.44 -3.73 -2.39
N GLY A 193 -10.68 -3.79 -3.67
CA GLY A 193 -9.84 -4.43 -4.68
C GLY A 193 -9.07 -3.49 -5.60
N GLY A 194 -8.65 -2.33 -5.14
CA GLY A 194 -7.96 -1.36 -6.01
C GLY A 194 -8.85 -0.90 -7.16
N GLU A 195 -8.50 -1.25 -8.40
CA GLU A 195 -9.30 -0.95 -9.60
C GLU A 195 -10.48 -1.93 -9.82
N SER A 196 -10.54 -3.02 -9.05
CA SER A 196 -11.64 -3.99 -9.07
C SER A 196 -12.72 -3.65 -8.04
N THR A 197 -13.83 -4.39 -8.07
CA THR A 197 -14.95 -4.15 -7.14
C THR A 197 -14.66 -4.51 -5.69
N GLY A 198 -13.52 -5.19 -5.40
CA GLY A 198 -13.26 -5.79 -4.11
C GLY A 198 -14.13 -7.04 -3.86
N GLY A 199 -14.01 -7.63 -2.67
CA GLY A 199 -14.73 -8.84 -2.31
C GLY A 199 -14.91 -9.00 -0.81
N TYR A 200 -15.81 -9.90 -0.43
CA TYR A 200 -15.94 -10.33 0.95
C TYR A 200 -14.99 -11.47 1.24
N GLY A 201 -14.48 -11.51 2.44
CA GLY A 201 -13.64 -12.60 2.91
C GLY A 201 -13.52 -12.60 4.41
N GLN A 202 -12.92 -13.66 4.94
CA GLN A 202 -12.69 -13.84 6.35
C GLN A 202 -11.22 -13.52 6.70
N ARG A 203 -10.84 -13.69 7.93
CA ARG A 203 -9.46 -13.66 8.39
C ARG A 203 -9.04 -15.04 8.82
N ALA A 204 -7.75 -15.31 8.71
CA ALA A 204 -7.14 -16.50 9.28
C ALA A 204 -5.97 -16.11 10.17
N PHE A 205 -5.80 -16.86 11.25
CA PHE A 205 -4.60 -16.80 12.06
C PHE A 205 -3.63 -17.89 11.66
N ILE A 206 -2.44 -17.49 11.23
CA ILE A 206 -1.34 -18.37 10.90
C ILE A 206 -0.28 -18.19 11.99
N GLU A 207 -0.07 -19.23 12.82
CA GLU A 207 0.87 -19.15 13.94
C GLU A 207 2.29 -18.87 13.47
N ASN A 208 2.70 -19.56 12.38
CA ASN A 208 4.03 -19.40 11.78
C ASN A 208 4.02 -19.73 10.29
N MET A 209 4.65 -18.89 9.51
CA MET A 209 5.02 -19.17 8.12
C MET A 209 6.52 -18.89 7.93
N ASN A 210 7.19 -19.73 7.14
CA ASN A 210 8.62 -19.58 6.86
C ASN A 210 8.83 -19.22 5.39
N VAL A 211 9.59 -18.17 5.15
CA VAL A 211 9.98 -17.70 3.82
C VAL A 211 11.50 -17.83 3.72
N GLY A 212 11.97 -18.96 3.16
CA GLY A 212 13.36 -19.37 3.35
C GLY A 212 13.72 -19.48 4.83
N PRO A 213 14.81 -18.84 5.32
CA PRO A 213 15.19 -18.85 6.72
C PRO A 213 14.46 -17.82 7.60
N VAL A 214 13.57 -17.02 7.02
CA VAL A 214 12.78 -16.01 7.75
C VAL A 214 11.54 -16.66 8.34
N SER A 215 11.30 -16.46 9.64
CA SER A 215 10.08 -16.90 10.33
C SER A 215 9.16 -15.69 10.54
N PHE A 216 7.94 -15.76 10.00
CA PHE A 216 6.91 -14.76 10.18
C PHE A 216 5.77 -15.37 11.01
N LYS A 217 5.62 -14.86 12.22
CA LYS A 217 4.73 -15.42 13.25
C LYS A 217 3.53 -14.53 13.48
N ASN A 218 2.45 -15.14 13.98
CA ASN A 218 1.21 -14.44 14.38
C ASN A 218 0.56 -13.64 13.24
N VAL A 219 0.53 -14.21 12.07
CA VAL A 219 0.05 -13.53 10.86
C VAL A 219 -1.47 -13.56 10.82
N ILE A 220 -2.08 -12.38 10.67
CA ILE A 220 -3.51 -12.26 10.37
C ILE A 220 -3.65 -12.12 8.86
N ALA A 221 -3.90 -13.22 8.17
CA ALA A 221 -4.12 -13.23 6.74
C ALA A 221 -5.59 -12.97 6.38
N PHE A 222 -5.83 -12.35 5.23
CA PHE A 222 -7.17 -12.27 4.64
C PHE A 222 -7.47 -13.54 3.86
N VAL A 223 -8.65 -14.11 4.05
CA VAL A 223 -9.11 -15.30 3.31
C VAL A 223 -10.15 -14.86 2.30
N SER A 224 -9.75 -14.83 1.05
CA SER A 224 -10.62 -14.48 -0.08
C SER A 224 -11.42 -15.67 -0.58
N GLU A 225 -12.46 -15.42 -1.37
CA GLU A 225 -13.06 -16.44 -2.20
C GLU A 225 -12.01 -17.09 -3.12
N ASN A 226 -12.28 -18.32 -3.56
CA ASN A 226 -11.37 -19.00 -4.48
C ASN A 226 -11.34 -18.27 -5.84
N PRO A 227 -10.20 -18.26 -6.56
CA PRO A 227 -10.15 -17.75 -7.92
C PRO A 227 -11.14 -18.46 -8.80
N THR A 228 -11.83 -17.74 -9.66
CA THR A 228 -12.78 -18.33 -10.63
C THR A 228 -12.03 -18.97 -11.80
N ASP A 229 -12.72 -19.87 -12.53
CA ASP A 229 -12.13 -20.51 -13.73
C ASP A 229 -11.75 -19.50 -14.82
N ASP A 230 -12.44 -18.35 -14.85
CA ASP A 230 -12.21 -17.27 -15.81
C ASP A 230 -11.08 -16.31 -15.39
N ASP A 231 -10.59 -16.41 -14.16
CA ASP A 231 -9.47 -15.60 -13.69
C ASP A 231 -8.17 -16.04 -14.39
N PRO A 232 -7.55 -15.18 -15.23
CA PRO A 232 -6.34 -15.52 -15.96
C PRO A 232 -5.12 -15.70 -15.08
N LEU A 233 -5.11 -15.12 -13.89
CA LEU A 233 -3.97 -15.15 -12.97
C LEU A 233 -4.04 -16.32 -11.99
N LYS A 234 -5.24 -16.76 -11.59
CA LYS A 234 -5.48 -17.84 -10.61
C LYS A 234 -4.57 -17.74 -9.38
N VAL A 235 -4.59 -16.56 -8.77
CA VAL A 235 -3.76 -16.28 -7.58
C VAL A 235 -4.47 -16.79 -6.33
N ASP A 236 -3.90 -17.83 -5.72
CA ASP A 236 -4.42 -18.45 -4.50
C ASP A 236 -3.81 -17.87 -3.22
N ALA A 237 -2.62 -17.30 -3.32
CA ALA A 237 -1.88 -16.78 -2.18
C ALA A 237 -1.03 -15.57 -2.56
N VAL A 238 -1.04 -14.58 -1.68
CA VAL A 238 -0.30 -13.33 -1.79
C VAL A 238 0.47 -13.09 -0.49
N LEU A 239 1.77 -12.86 -0.57
CA LEU A 239 2.61 -12.38 0.52
C LEU A 239 2.67 -10.86 0.41
N GLY A 240 1.97 -10.17 1.31
CA GLY A 240 1.73 -8.74 1.24
C GLY A 240 2.74 -7.89 2.00
N MET A 241 2.41 -6.61 2.10
CA MET A 241 3.23 -5.59 2.76
C MET A 241 3.42 -5.83 4.26
N ASP A 242 2.55 -6.58 4.90
CA ASP A 242 2.71 -6.99 6.30
C ASP A 242 3.98 -7.84 6.54
N PHE A 243 4.44 -8.59 5.53
CA PHE A 243 5.74 -9.25 5.52
C PHE A 243 6.84 -8.36 4.91
N ILE A 244 6.55 -7.76 3.75
CA ILE A 244 7.52 -7.06 2.91
C ILE A 244 8.15 -5.89 3.67
N GLU A 245 7.34 -5.04 4.28
CA GLU A 245 7.79 -3.86 5.03
C GLU A 245 8.65 -4.28 6.24
N ARG A 246 8.23 -5.31 6.99
CA ARG A 246 8.99 -5.83 8.15
C ARG A 246 10.34 -6.43 7.79
N GLY A 247 10.57 -6.77 6.53
CA GLY A 247 11.88 -7.14 6.01
C GLY A 247 12.91 -6.02 6.12
N GLY A 248 12.47 -4.77 6.18
CA GLY A 248 13.26 -3.53 6.18
C GLY A 248 13.74 -3.17 4.79
N GLU A 249 14.68 -3.91 4.23
CA GLU A 249 15.09 -3.80 2.83
C GLU A 249 14.94 -5.12 2.09
N LEU A 250 14.33 -5.06 0.91
CA LEU A 250 14.22 -6.17 -0.03
C LEU A 250 14.82 -5.79 -1.38
N GLN A 251 15.72 -6.65 -1.89
CA GLN A 251 16.32 -6.50 -3.20
C GLN A 251 15.85 -7.64 -4.11
N ILE A 252 15.20 -7.30 -5.22
CA ILE A 252 14.70 -8.25 -6.21
C ILE A 252 15.64 -8.21 -7.40
N ASP A 253 16.41 -9.29 -7.60
CA ASP A 253 17.20 -9.52 -8.82
C ASP A 253 16.34 -10.29 -9.81
N LEU A 254 15.91 -9.62 -10.86
CA LEU A 254 15.03 -10.19 -11.88
C LEU A 254 15.77 -11.09 -12.87
N ALA A 255 17.07 -10.88 -13.04
CA ALA A 255 17.89 -11.71 -13.91
C ALA A 255 18.23 -13.04 -13.22
N ALA A 256 18.56 -13.00 -11.92
CA ALA A 256 18.86 -14.17 -11.11
C ALA A 256 17.61 -14.83 -10.50
N MET A 257 16.42 -14.20 -10.61
CA MET A 257 15.19 -14.61 -9.95
C MET A 257 15.42 -14.88 -8.46
N THR A 258 15.89 -13.85 -7.75
CA THR A 258 16.28 -13.96 -6.34
C THR A 258 15.78 -12.75 -5.55
N LEU A 259 15.15 -13.00 -4.42
CA LEU A 259 14.89 -12.01 -3.38
C LEU A 259 16.05 -12.04 -2.38
N THR A 260 16.67 -10.90 -2.13
CA THR A 260 17.72 -10.74 -1.11
C THR A 260 17.22 -9.81 -0.01
N ILE A 261 17.38 -10.25 1.24
CA ILE A 261 17.31 -9.38 2.42
C ILE A 261 18.76 -9.17 2.86
N PRO A 262 19.35 -7.99 2.68
CA PRO A 262 20.76 -7.78 2.94
C PRO A 262 21.06 -7.74 4.45
N ALA A 263 22.29 -8.14 4.81
CA ALA A 263 22.77 -8.03 6.20
C ALA A 263 23.00 -6.57 6.63
N GLN A 264 23.28 -5.69 5.67
CA GLN A 264 23.43 -4.25 5.86
C GLN A 264 22.58 -3.54 4.81
N PRO A 265 21.77 -2.55 5.19
CA PRO A 265 20.93 -1.85 4.25
C PRO A 265 21.77 -1.04 3.23
N THR A 266 21.21 -0.88 2.06
CA THR A 266 21.78 -0.03 1.02
C THR A 266 21.77 1.43 1.47
N VAL A 267 22.88 2.14 1.23
CA VAL A 267 22.96 3.57 1.51
C VAL A 267 21.96 4.33 0.63
N MET A 268 21.16 5.18 1.26
CA MET A 268 20.16 5.97 0.56
C MET A 268 20.80 6.77 -0.60
N PRO A 269 20.25 6.67 -1.82
CA PRO A 269 20.74 7.42 -2.97
C PRO A 269 20.69 8.94 -2.76
N ALA A 270 21.50 9.70 -3.48
CA ALA A 270 21.51 11.17 -3.42
C ALA A 270 20.18 11.80 -3.84
N SER A 271 19.34 11.08 -4.56
CA SER A 271 17.96 11.48 -4.88
C SER A 271 17.04 11.56 -3.65
N GLY A 272 17.46 10.97 -2.53
CA GLY A 272 16.70 10.96 -1.28
C GLY A 272 15.52 10.00 -1.29
N ARG A 273 14.59 10.23 -0.35
CA ARG A 273 13.34 9.48 -0.21
C ARG A 273 12.44 9.71 -1.41
N ASN A 274 11.92 8.64 -1.98
CA ASN A 274 11.03 8.70 -3.15
C ASN A 274 9.84 7.75 -3.08
N ILE A 275 9.65 7.06 -1.93
CA ILE A 275 8.44 6.30 -1.62
C ILE A 275 7.82 6.77 -0.31
N ILE A 276 6.51 6.60 -0.19
CA ILE A 276 5.74 6.71 1.04
C ILE A 276 4.87 5.46 1.19
N LEU A 277 4.37 5.20 2.40
CA LEU A 277 3.33 4.20 2.62
C LEU A 277 1.98 4.88 2.81
N GLU A 278 1.05 4.59 1.93
CA GLU A 278 -0.34 4.99 2.05
C GLU A 278 -1.20 3.76 2.31
N ARG A 279 -1.78 3.66 3.51
CA ARG A 279 -2.50 2.46 3.96
C ARG A 279 -1.68 1.18 3.80
N ASN A 280 -0.40 1.26 4.13
CA ASN A 280 0.60 0.20 3.97
C ASN A 280 0.84 -0.23 2.50
N ILE A 281 0.60 0.63 1.53
CA ILE A 281 0.90 0.41 0.10
C ILE A 281 1.97 1.41 -0.32
N PRO A 282 3.06 1.00 -0.98
CA PRO A 282 4.10 1.91 -1.43
C PRO A 282 3.62 2.75 -2.61
N VAL A 283 3.74 4.05 -2.44
CA VAL A 283 3.53 5.05 -3.49
C VAL A 283 4.86 5.70 -3.82
N VAL A 284 5.22 5.71 -5.10
CA VAL A 284 6.48 6.27 -5.60
C VAL A 284 6.24 7.61 -6.30
N GLU A 285 7.14 8.56 -6.06
CA GLU A 285 7.19 9.80 -6.85
C GLU A 285 7.99 9.58 -8.14
N THR A 286 7.45 10.08 -9.24
CA THR A 286 8.10 10.03 -10.55
C THR A 286 8.14 11.41 -11.20
N THR A 287 9.05 11.60 -12.15
CA THR A 287 9.10 12.80 -12.99
C THR A 287 8.92 12.38 -14.45
N ALA A 288 7.89 12.90 -15.11
CA ALA A 288 7.67 12.67 -16.53
C ALA A 288 8.65 13.50 -17.41
N ALA A 289 8.75 13.17 -18.70
CA ALA A 289 9.65 13.85 -19.64
C ALA A 289 9.39 15.37 -19.77
N ASN A 290 8.17 15.82 -19.48
CA ASN A 290 7.81 17.25 -19.46
C ASN A 290 8.18 17.97 -18.15
N GLY A 291 8.81 17.27 -17.20
CA GLY A 291 9.19 17.78 -15.90
C GLY A 291 8.08 17.76 -14.81
N ASN A 292 6.88 17.33 -15.16
CA ASN A 292 5.80 17.20 -14.20
C ASN A 292 6.04 16.00 -13.26
N ARG A 293 5.68 16.18 -12.00
CA ARG A 293 5.73 15.10 -10.99
C ARG A 293 4.38 14.42 -10.87
N TYR A 294 4.43 13.10 -10.77
CA TYR A 294 3.27 12.22 -10.60
C TYR A 294 3.55 11.18 -9.53
N THR A 295 2.51 10.64 -8.93
CA THR A 295 2.61 9.63 -7.88
C THR A 295 1.90 8.35 -8.30
N PHE A 296 2.61 7.23 -8.20
CA PHE A 296 2.10 5.92 -8.63
C PHE A 296 2.15 4.91 -7.48
N ILE A 297 1.15 4.04 -7.42
CA ILE A 297 1.26 2.83 -6.61
C ILE A 297 2.34 1.94 -7.24
N LEU A 298 3.29 1.47 -6.45
CA LEU A 298 4.32 0.53 -6.89
C LEU A 298 3.92 -0.88 -6.49
N ASP A 299 3.56 -1.72 -7.48
CA ASP A 299 2.76 -2.92 -7.28
C ASP A 299 3.37 -4.13 -7.99
N THR A 300 4.08 -4.99 -7.26
CA THR A 300 4.66 -6.21 -7.81
C THR A 300 3.62 -7.30 -8.11
N GLY A 301 2.39 -7.17 -7.61
CA GLY A 301 1.23 -8.02 -7.91
C GLY A 301 0.50 -7.63 -9.21
N ALA A 302 0.86 -6.51 -9.83
CA ALA A 302 0.32 -6.10 -11.12
C ALA A 302 1.26 -6.50 -12.28
N SER A 303 0.72 -7.16 -13.30
CA SER A 303 1.51 -7.63 -14.46
C SER A 303 2.00 -6.49 -15.38
N GLY A 304 1.27 -5.36 -15.42
CA GLY A 304 1.54 -4.22 -16.30
C GLY A 304 1.82 -2.92 -15.56
N ALA A 305 1.56 -1.83 -16.25
CA ALA A 305 1.49 -0.46 -15.72
C ALA A 305 0.29 0.25 -16.36
N ASN A 306 -0.27 1.24 -15.68
CA ASN A 306 -1.35 2.05 -16.19
C ASN A 306 -1.34 3.46 -15.59
N LEU A 307 -1.97 4.39 -16.30
CA LEU A 307 -2.30 5.72 -15.85
C LEU A 307 -3.76 5.75 -15.39
N SER A 308 -4.06 6.46 -14.31
CA SER A 308 -5.40 6.54 -13.74
C SER A 308 -6.26 7.63 -14.40
N ASP A 309 -7.53 7.68 -14.01
CA ASP A 309 -8.45 8.77 -14.34
C ASP A 309 -7.98 10.13 -13.78
N LEU A 310 -7.24 10.15 -12.66
CA LEU A 310 -6.61 11.36 -12.13
C LEU A 310 -5.51 11.87 -13.06
N TRP A 311 -4.65 10.98 -13.56
CA TRP A 311 -3.64 11.36 -14.56
C TRP A 311 -4.30 11.88 -15.84
N PHE A 312 -5.34 11.19 -16.31
CA PHE A 312 -6.11 11.62 -17.49
C PHE A 312 -6.66 13.03 -17.30
N ALA A 313 -7.27 13.33 -16.18
CA ALA A 313 -7.82 14.66 -15.88
C ALA A 313 -6.75 15.75 -15.85
N LYS A 314 -5.57 15.45 -15.28
CA LYS A 314 -4.42 16.39 -15.27
C LYS A 314 -3.81 16.62 -16.66
N ASN A 315 -4.02 15.70 -17.60
CA ASN A 315 -3.44 15.72 -18.94
C ASN A 315 -4.50 15.65 -20.06
N ALA A 316 -5.68 16.19 -19.80
CA ALA A 316 -6.86 16.08 -20.68
C ALA A 316 -6.61 16.59 -22.10
N GLU A 317 -5.77 17.63 -22.28
CA GLU A 317 -5.42 18.19 -23.61
C GLU A 317 -4.76 17.15 -24.54
N VAL A 318 -3.99 16.22 -23.96
CA VAL A 318 -3.34 15.14 -24.71
C VAL A 318 -4.21 13.91 -24.77
N ALA A 319 -4.76 13.49 -23.62
CA ALA A 319 -5.47 12.24 -23.49
C ALA A 319 -6.83 12.24 -24.20
N ALA A 320 -7.61 13.33 -24.14
CA ALA A 320 -8.94 13.42 -24.73
C ALA A 320 -8.93 13.44 -26.28
N ALA A 321 -7.77 13.64 -26.90
CA ALA A 321 -7.62 13.59 -28.35
C ALA A 321 -7.43 12.16 -28.89
N LEU A 322 -7.19 11.17 -28.02
CA LEU A 322 -6.92 9.79 -28.39
C LEU A 322 -8.21 8.96 -28.49
N PRO A 323 -8.23 7.90 -29.34
CA PRO A 323 -9.40 7.03 -29.43
C PRO A 323 -9.61 6.28 -28.11
N VAL A 324 -10.89 6.24 -27.69
CA VAL A 324 -11.32 5.50 -26.51
C VAL A 324 -11.54 4.04 -26.90
N GLU A 325 -11.00 3.13 -26.11
CA GLU A 325 -11.16 1.67 -26.22
C GLU A 325 -11.73 1.13 -24.93
N THR A 326 -12.26 -0.08 -24.95
CA THR A 326 -12.73 -0.79 -23.76
C THR A 326 -11.75 -1.91 -23.41
N GLN A 327 -11.34 -1.97 -22.13
CA GLN A 327 -10.43 -3.00 -21.63
C GLN A 327 -10.99 -3.68 -20.37
N ASN A 328 -10.86 -5.01 -20.30
CA ASN A 328 -11.12 -5.75 -19.07
C ASN A 328 -9.88 -5.72 -18.19
N VAL A 329 -10.04 -5.27 -16.93
CA VAL A 329 -9.00 -5.28 -15.90
C VAL A 329 -9.41 -6.29 -14.84
N TRP A 330 -8.49 -7.18 -14.47
CA TRP A 330 -8.67 -8.19 -13.45
C TRP A 330 -7.99 -7.77 -12.15
N GLY A 331 -8.64 -8.09 -11.03
CA GLY A 331 -8.09 -7.87 -9.70
C GLY A 331 -8.88 -8.64 -8.64
N HIS A 332 -8.58 -8.41 -7.38
CA HIS A 332 -9.36 -9.01 -6.29
C HIS A 332 -10.84 -8.59 -6.41
N GLY A 333 -11.74 -9.57 -6.48
CA GLY A 333 -13.17 -9.34 -6.72
C GLY A 333 -13.61 -9.49 -8.19
N GLY A 334 -12.71 -9.91 -9.11
CA GLY A 334 -13.06 -10.26 -10.49
C GLY A 334 -12.68 -9.20 -11.53
N ALA A 335 -13.32 -9.29 -12.71
CA ALA A 335 -13.08 -8.42 -13.84
C ALA A 335 -13.95 -7.16 -13.79
N VAL A 336 -13.35 -6.02 -14.13
CA VAL A 336 -14.04 -4.75 -14.38
C VAL A 336 -13.74 -4.28 -15.79
N GLN A 337 -14.76 -3.77 -16.47
CA GLN A 337 -14.59 -3.17 -17.79
C GLN A 337 -14.35 -1.67 -17.64
N LEU A 338 -13.24 -1.18 -18.17
CA LEU A 338 -12.86 0.22 -18.13
C LEU A 338 -12.79 0.81 -19.55
N GLU A 339 -13.18 2.06 -19.70
CA GLU A 339 -12.83 2.87 -20.85
C GLU A 339 -11.42 3.41 -20.68
N ILE A 340 -10.60 3.23 -21.70
CA ILE A 340 -9.19 3.68 -21.68
C ILE A 340 -8.84 4.39 -22.99
N VAL A 341 -7.79 5.18 -22.94
CA VAL A 341 -7.01 5.59 -24.10
C VAL A 341 -5.60 5.04 -23.99
N LYS A 342 -4.91 4.85 -25.10
CA LYS A 342 -3.51 4.41 -25.12
C LYS A 342 -2.58 5.57 -25.38
N ILE A 343 -1.71 5.86 -24.43
CA ILE A 343 -0.65 6.86 -24.57
C ILE A 343 0.49 6.24 -25.38
N PRO A 344 0.77 6.72 -26.61
CA PRO A 344 1.68 6.02 -27.53
C PRO A 344 3.10 5.86 -26.97
N GLU A 345 3.59 6.88 -26.25
CA GLU A 345 4.91 6.88 -25.62
C GLU A 345 4.85 7.64 -24.30
N TYR A 346 5.24 6.98 -23.21
CA TYR A 346 5.30 7.60 -21.89
C TYR A 346 6.64 7.30 -21.22
N LYS A 347 7.36 8.38 -20.88
CA LYS A 347 8.67 8.29 -20.23
C LYS A 347 8.58 8.88 -18.83
N LEU A 348 9.16 8.20 -17.87
CA LEU A 348 9.27 8.67 -16.49
C LEU A 348 10.66 8.37 -15.93
N THR A 349 11.00 9.10 -14.86
CA THR A 349 12.22 8.90 -14.08
C THR A 349 11.84 8.69 -12.61
N ILE A 350 12.49 7.73 -11.95
CA ILE A 350 12.39 7.46 -10.51
C ILE A 350 13.81 7.56 -9.94
N GLY A 351 14.07 8.56 -9.10
CA GLY A 351 15.44 8.83 -8.67
C GLY A 351 16.34 9.13 -9.86
N THR A 352 17.27 8.23 -10.17
CA THR A 352 18.19 8.32 -11.32
C THR A 352 17.83 7.35 -12.46
N ALA A 353 16.89 6.45 -12.25
CA ALA A 353 16.48 5.46 -13.23
C ALA A 353 15.38 6.00 -14.14
N SER A 354 15.45 5.67 -15.44
CA SER A 354 14.44 6.06 -16.43
C SER A 354 13.78 4.82 -17.01
N ALA A 355 12.47 4.92 -17.21
CA ALA A 355 11.66 3.89 -17.83
C ALA A 355 10.81 4.46 -18.97
N GLU A 356 10.52 3.62 -19.95
CA GLU A 356 9.73 3.98 -21.13
C GLU A 356 8.63 2.93 -21.35
N PHE A 357 7.43 3.44 -21.64
CA PHE A 357 6.27 2.61 -21.93
C PHE A 357 5.71 2.98 -23.30
N LYS A 358 5.23 1.98 -24.03
CA LYS A 358 4.50 2.14 -25.29
C LYS A 358 3.06 1.72 -25.09
N ASP A 359 2.15 2.46 -25.73
CA ASP A 359 0.71 2.19 -25.68
C ASP A 359 0.19 2.02 -24.25
N LEU A 360 0.71 2.88 -23.32
CA LEU A 360 0.36 2.81 -21.90
C LEU A 360 -1.12 3.16 -21.71
N PRO A 361 -1.95 2.25 -21.13
CA PRO A 361 -3.35 2.53 -20.93
C PRO A 361 -3.55 3.63 -19.89
N ALA A 362 -4.44 4.58 -20.18
CA ALA A 362 -4.91 5.61 -19.27
C ALA A 362 -6.42 5.53 -19.14
N THR A 363 -6.91 5.37 -17.91
CA THR A 363 -8.34 5.22 -17.61
C THR A 363 -9.07 6.53 -17.86
N VAL A 364 -10.17 6.47 -18.60
CA VAL A 364 -11.06 7.61 -18.83
C VAL A 364 -11.95 7.82 -17.60
N PRO A 365 -12.10 9.05 -17.08
CA PRO A 365 -12.97 9.32 -15.94
C PRO A 365 -14.42 8.92 -16.21
N ALA A 366 -14.96 8.00 -15.43
CA ALA A 366 -16.35 7.52 -15.59
C ALA A 366 -17.35 8.69 -15.33
N ASN A 367 -18.18 9.00 -16.31
CA ASN A 367 -19.12 10.13 -16.27
C ASN A 367 -18.43 11.46 -15.93
N GLY A 368 -17.15 11.63 -16.27
CA GLY A 368 -16.35 12.80 -15.97
C GLY A 368 -15.93 12.94 -14.50
N THR A 369 -16.11 11.89 -13.69
CA THR A 369 -15.75 11.89 -12.27
C THR A 369 -14.41 11.17 -12.07
N VAL A 370 -13.47 11.86 -11.41
CA VAL A 370 -12.19 11.28 -10.99
C VAL A 370 -12.39 10.53 -9.68
N SER A 371 -12.00 9.28 -9.64
CA SER A 371 -12.11 8.38 -8.48
C SER A 371 -10.76 8.02 -7.86
N SER A 372 -9.68 8.07 -8.63
CA SER A 372 -8.34 7.68 -8.20
C SER A 372 -7.67 8.76 -7.36
N SER A 373 -6.93 8.35 -6.32
CA SER A 373 -6.12 9.23 -5.48
C SER A 373 -4.67 9.36 -5.97
N ARG A 374 -4.24 8.50 -6.89
CA ARG A 374 -2.88 8.45 -7.45
C ARG A 374 -2.93 8.48 -8.98
N ASP A 375 -1.83 8.88 -9.59
CA ASP A 375 -1.76 9.07 -11.04
C ASP A 375 -1.72 7.77 -11.85
N GLY A 376 -1.62 6.63 -11.16
CA GLY A 376 -1.66 5.29 -11.77
C GLY A 376 -0.94 4.25 -10.94
N ARG A 377 -0.57 3.16 -11.60
CA ARG A 377 0.09 2.00 -11.01
C ARG A 377 1.28 1.58 -11.87
N LEU A 378 2.38 1.23 -11.23
CA LEU A 378 3.59 0.71 -11.87
C LEU A 378 3.85 -0.69 -11.32
N GLY A 379 3.63 -1.69 -12.17
CA GLY A 379 3.81 -3.10 -11.83
C GLY A 379 5.02 -3.73 -12.51
N MET A 380 4.93 -5.03 -12.81
CA MET A 380 5.99 -5.80 -13.45
C MET A 380 6.44 -5.22 -14.80
N GLY A 381 5.55 -4.49 -15.50
CA GLY A 381 5.91 -3.75 -16.71
C GLY A 381 6.96 -2.66 -16.50
N LEU A 382 7.07 -2.09 -15.30
CA LEU A 382 8.19 -1.23 -14.90
C LEU A 382 9.41 -2.08 -14.49
N LEU A 383 9.21 -2.99 -13.52
CA LEU A 383 10.30 -3.71 -12.87
C LEU A 383 11.16 -4.47 -13.88
N LYS A 384 10.54 -5.12 -14.88
CA LYS A 384 11.21 -5.90 -15.94
C LYS A 384 12.07 -5.05 -16.91
N GLN A 385 12.05 -3.72 -16.79
CA GLN A 385 12.99 -2.86 -17.55
C GLN A 385 14.37 -2.74 -16.87
N PHE A 386 14.52 -3.30 -15.67
CA PHE A 386 15.72 -3.23 -14.85
C PHE A 386 16.19 -4.64 -14.47
N SER A 387 17.46 -4.79 -14.15
CA SER A 387 18.02 -6.05 -13.66
C SER A 387 17.71 -6.28 -12.19
N LYS A 388 17.65 -5.21 -11.41
CA LYS A 388 17.45 -5.27 -9.96
C LYS A 388 16.61 -4.10 -9.46
N VAL A 389 15.77 -4.39 -8.47
CA VAL A 389 14.97 -3.39 -7.76
C VAL A 389 15.26 -3.49 -6.27
N ILE A 390 15.51 -2.38 -5.62
CA ILE A 390 15.78 -2.25 -4.19
C ILE A 390 14.62 -1.48 -3.56
N PHE A 391 13.89 -2.11 -2.66
CA PHE A 391 12.89 -1.47 -1.81
C PHE A 391 13.49 -1.31 -0.40
N ASN A 392 13.64 -0.09 0.07
CA ASN A 392 14.08 0.17 1.43
C ASN A 392 12.97 0.92 2.18
N PHE A 393 12.33 0.23 3.13
CA PHE A 393 11.21 0.75 3.92
C PHE A 393 11.66 1.43 5.24
N GLU A 394 12.93 1.31 5.61
CA GLU A 394 13.51 2.05 6.74
C GLU A 394 13.84 3.49 6.33
N ASP A 395 14.52 3.65 5.20
CA ASP A 395 14.91 4.95 4.65
C ASP A 395 13.93 5.50 3.60
N MET A 396 12.89 4.74 3.25
CA MET A 396 11.80 5.11 2.36
C MET A 396 12.24 5.51 0.96
N PHE A 397 13.00 4.62 0.31
CA PHE A 397 13.37 4.78 -1.10
C PHE A 397 13.20 3.48 -1.90
N VAL A 398 12.99 3.63 -3.19
CA VAL A 398 13.17 2.59 -4.20
C VAL A 398 14.29 3.01 -5.15
N ALA A 399 15.14 2.04 -5.51
CA ALA A 399 16.21 2.22 -6.49
C ALA A 399 16.18 1.09 -7.51
N PHE A 400 16.66 1.39 -8.71
CA PHE A 400 16.68 0.47 -9.85
C PHE A 400 18.08 0.41 -10.47
N GLU A 401 18.55 -0.80 -10.82
CA GLU A 401 19.84 -1.06 -11.45
C GLU A 401 19.67 -1.77 -12.80
#